data_6db51d7679c7fefc707b8924ea28d345
#
_entry.id   6db51d7679c7fefc707b8924ea28d345
#
_cell.length_a   1.000
_cell.length_b   1.000
_cell.length_c   1.000
_cell.angle_alpha   90.00
_cell.angle_beta   90.00
_cell.angle_gamma   90.00
#
_symmetry.space_group_name_H-M   'P 1'
#
loop_
_entity.id
_entity.type
_entity.pdbx_description
1 polymer ?
#
loop_
_entity_poly.entity_id
_entity_poly.type
_entity_poly.pdbx_seq_one_letter_code
_entity_poly.pdbx_strand_id
1 'polypeptide(L)'
;QKGLNLQKGQTLVINAPVESHDFVALLTKEAYTAGAAQVVCNWRSDDMARLRYEHEDLQYFESLPDWRRDFSLYYYHKKAAFLSLISANPYLMDGIDTHKIFAQQKAQNEALKEYIDGMMASKTTWLVAAVPSAVWAKLLYPDLDEAAAYEALWKQILQSSRADGADALADWDAHLGELKKRRTWMTGQHFTSLH
;
A
#
# COMPACT_ATOMS: atom_id res chain seq x y z
N GLN A 1 -1.90 -8.67 11.92
CA GLN A 1 -2.84 -9.75 12.28
C GLN A 1 -4.10 -9.71 11.39
N LYS A 2 -5.12 -8.90 11.62
CA LYS A 2 -6.40 -8.96 10.88
C LYS A 2 -6.28 -8.57 9.39
N GLY A 3 -5.68 -7.43 9.08
CA GLY A 3 -5.63 -6.92 7.70
C GLY A 3 -4.81 -7.82 6.77
N LEU A 4 -3.52 -7.97 7.06
CA LEU A 4 -2.60 -8.75 6.23
C LEU A 4 -2.68 -10.25 6.51
N ASN A 5 -3.13 -10.66 7.69
CA ASN A 5 -3.18 -12.08 8.11
C ASN A 5 -1.84 -12.84 7.89
N LEU A 6 -0.74 -12.20 8.28
CA LEU A 6 0.61 -12.77 8.18
C LEU A 6 0.70 -14.11 8.91
N GLN A 7 1.19 -15.12 8.23
CA GLN A 7 1.33 -16.46 8.78
C GLN A 7 2.71 -16.70 9.38
N LYS A 8 2.80 -17.53 10.41
CA LYS A 8 4.08 -17.94 11.00
C LYS A 8 4.98 -18.58 9.94
N GLY A 9 6.22 -18.14 9.88
CA GLY A 9 7.20 -18.60 8.89
C GLY A 9 7.08 -17.96 7.50
N GLN A 10 6.11 -17.06 7.30
CA GLN A 10 5.96 -16.35 6.03
C GLN A 10 6.94 -15.17 5.92
N THR A 11 7.40 -14.87 4.72
CA THR A 11 8.13 -13.64 4.43
C THR A 11 7.14 -12.49 4.25
N LEU A 12 7.45 -11.32 4.81
CA LEU A 12 6.74 -10.07 4.58
C LEU A 12 7.57 -9.15 3.67
N VAL A 13 6.99 -8.70 2.57
CA VAL A 13 7.54 -7.64 1.72
C VAL A 13 6.76 -6.35 2.00
N ILE A 14 7.47 -5.30 2.40
CA ILE A 14 6.90 -3.98 2.66
C ILE A 14 7.36 -3.05 1.55
N ASN A 15 6.42 -2.49 0.78
CA ASN A 15 6.67 -1.40 -0.14
C ASN A 15 6.30 -0.09 0.57
N ALA A 16 7.25 0.79 0.82
CA ALA A 16 7.02 1.96 1.66
C ALA A 16 7.73 3.22 1.15
N PRO A 17 7.15 4.41 1.39
CA PRO A 17 7.89 5.66 1.26
C PRO A 17 9.04 5.70 2.26
N VAL A 18 10.20 6.21 1.83
CA VAL A 18 11.39 6.29 2.70
C VAL A 18 11.15 7.15 3.94
N GLU A 19 10.29 8.14 3.83
CA GLU A 19 9.89 9.04 4.93
C GLU A 19 9.15 8.30 6.06
N SER A 20 8.62 7.11 5.77
CA SER A 20 7.89 6.29 6.76
C SER A 20 8.77 5.30 7.51
N HIS A 21 10.10 5.47 7.50
CA HIS A 21 11.05 4.48 8.03
C HIS A 21 10.80 4.12 9.50
N ASP A 22 10.44 5.07 10.36
CA ASP A 22 10.14 4.81 11.77
C ASP A 22 8.91 3.91 11.92
N PHE A 23 7.85 4.19 11.16
CA PHE A 23 6.66 3.34 11.16
C PHE A 23 6.93 1.95 10.61
N VAL A 24 7.76 1.85 9.56
CA VAL A 24 8.18 0.54 8.99
C VAL A 24 9.02 -0.25 10.01
N ALA A 25 9.85 0.42 10.82
CA ALA A 25 10.59 -0.24 11.89
C ALA A 25 9.65 -0.85 12.95
N LEU A 26 8.59 -0.13 13.34
CA LEU A 26 7.55 -0.67 14.23
C LEU A 26 6.81 -1.86 13.60
N LEU A 27 6.39 -1.73 12.34
CA LEU A 27 5.74 -2.83 11.61
C LEU A 27 6.63 -4.07 11.48
N THR A 28 7.93 -3.87 11.26
CA THR A 28 8.92 -4.94 11.18
C THR A 28 9.03 -5.69 12.50
N LYS A 29 9.09 -4.96 13.62
CA LYS A 29 9.10 -5.55 14.96
C LYS A 29 7.83 -6.38 15.21
N GLU A 30 6.66 -5.83 14.89
CA GLU A 30 5.39 -6.53 15.04
C GLU A 30 5.27 -7.75 14.11
N ALA A 31 5.82 -7.68 12.89
CA ALA A 31 5.85 -8.81 11.98
C ALA A 31 6.68 -9.97 12.54
N TYR A 32 7.85 -9.70 13.10
CA TYR A 32 8.66 -10.73 13.76
C TYR A 32 7.99 -11.28 15.03
N THR A 33 7.33 -10.43 15.81
CA THR A 33 6.54 -10.87 16.97
C THR A 33 5.39 -11.79 16.54
N ALA A 34 4.78 -11.53 15.37
CA ALA A 34 3.75 -12.39 14.79
C ALA A 34 4.31 -13.68 14.14
N GLY A 35 5.62 -13.83 14.11
CA GLY A 35 6.31 -15.03 13.62
C GLY A 35 6.72 -15.00 12.15
N ALA A 36 6.87 -13.81 11.54
CA ALA A 36 7.49 -13.69 10.21
C ALA A 36 8.87 -14.36 10.19
N ALA A 37 9.17 -15.10 9.13
CA ALA A 37 10.51 -15.66 8.93
C ALA A 37 11.51 -14.61 8.47
N GLN A 38 11.03 -13.64 7.67
CA GLN A 38 11.83 -12.57 7.09
C GLN A 38 10.96 -11.37 6.82
N VAL A 39 11.50 -10.17 6.99
CA VAL A 39 10.89 -8.90 6.55
C VAL A 39 11.84 -8.23 5.58
N VAL A 40 11.34 -7.86 4.41
CA VAL A 40 12.08 -7.19 3.35
C VAL A 40 11.38 -5.88 3.04
N CYS A 41 12.11 -4.77 3.01
CA CYS A 41 11.55 -3.48 2.66
C CYS A 41 12.06 -3.03 1.29
N ASN A 42 11.11 -2.66 0.41
CA ASN A 42 11.34 -2.00 -0.87
C ASN A 42 10.95 -0.53 -0.71
N TRP A 43 11.96 0.32 -0.61
CA TRP A 43 11.77 1.75 -0.39
C TRP A 43 11.47 2.52 -1.67
N ARG A 44 10.64 3.55 -1.56
CA ARG A 44 10.32 4.50 -2.62
C ARG A 44 10.56 5.91 -2.11
N SER A 45 11.04 6.79 -2.97
CA SER A 45 11.14 8.22 -2.73
C SER A 45 10.44 8.95 -3.86
N ASP A 46 9.51 9.83 -3.52
CA ASP A 46 8.79 10.68 -4.48
C ASP A 46 9.76 11.64 -5.16
N ASP A 47 10.69 12.23 -4.42
CA ASP A 47 11.70 13.15 -4.97
C ASP A 47 12.58 12.45 -6.01
N MET A 48 13.07 11.24 -5.70
CA MET A 48 13.87 10.46 -6.65
C MET A 48 13.06 10.04 -7.87
N ALA A 49 11.79 9.72 -7.67
CA ALA A 49 10.89 9.38 -8.78
C ALA A 49 10.68 10.59 -9.70
N ARG A 50 10.43 11.78 -9.13
CA ARG A 50 10.25 13.01 -9.88
C ARG A 50 11.51 13.39 -10.67
N LEU A 51 12.67 13.42 -10.01
CA LEU A 51 13.96 13.70 -10.67
C LEU A 51 14.23 12.75 -11.83
N ARG A 52 13.90 11.48 -11.66
CA ARG A 52 14.02 10.48 -12.73
C ARG A 52 13.16 10.87 -13.94
N TYR A 53 11.88 11.24 -13.76
CA TYR A 53 11.02 11.67 -14.85
C TYR A 53 11.48 12.97 -15.52
N GLU A 54 12.07 13.89 -14.77
CA GLU A 54 12.59 15.15 -15.29
C GLU A 54 13.86 14.97 -16.15
N HIS A 55 14.74 14.04 -15.78
CA HIS A 55 16.08 13.95 -16.33
C HIS A 55 16.36 12.74 -17.22
N GLU A 56 15.69 11.61 -17.01
CA GLU A 56 15.90 10.42 -17.85
C GLU A 56 15.15 10.53 -19.19
N ASP A 57 15.74 9.98 -20.24
CA ASP A 57 15.11 9.87 -21.56
C ASP A 57 13.97 8.84 -21.56
N LEU A 58 13.01 9.02 -22.50
CA LEU A 58 11.84 8.16 -22.65
C LEU A 58 12.18 6.66 -22.72
N GLN A 59 13.25 6.28 -23.40
CA GLN A 59 13.68 4.88 -23.56
C GLN A 59 13.85 4.13 -22.22
N TYR A 60 14.20 4.83 -21.14
CA TYR A 60 14.36 4.23 -19.81
C TYR A 60 13.02 3.95 -19.09
N PHE A 61 11.93 4.42 -19.66
CA PHE A 61 10.58 4.16 -19.17
C PHE A 61 9.83 3.09 -19.99
N GLU A 62 10.36 2.71 -21.17
CA GLU A 62 9.72 1.75 -22.07
C GLU A 62 9.92 0.28 -21.66
N SER A 63 10.76 0.02 -20.68
CA SER A 63 10.98 -1.31 -20.11
C SER A 63 11.17 -1.28 -18.60
N LEU A 64 10.75 -2.35 -17.93
CA LEU A 64 11.07 -2.54 -16.51
C LEU A 64 12.37 -3.35 -16.42
N PRO A 65 13.40 -2.88 -15.69
CA PRO A 65 14.62 -3.65 -15.50
C PRO A 65 14.35 -5.05 -14.90
N ASP A 66 15.06 -6.07 -15.41
CA ASP A 66 14.85 -7.46 -14.99
C ASP A 66 14.93 -7.67 -13.50
N TRP A 67 15.89 -7.03 -12.83
CA TRP A 67 16.03 -7.16 -11.37
C TRP A 67 14.80 -6.69 -10.58
N ARG A 68 14.06 -5.68 -11.07
CA ARG A 68 12.81 -5.21 -10.46
C ARG A 68 11.68 -6.21 -10.67
N ARG A 69 11.57 -6.73 -11.88
CA ARG A 69 10.62 -7.81 -12.20
C ARG A 69 10.91 -9.04 -11.34
N ASP A 70 12.16 -9.48 -11.33
CA ASP A 70 12.60 -10.70 -10.66
C ASP A 70 12.44 -10.58 -9.14
N PHE A 71 12.67 -9.40 -8.55
CA PHE A 71 12.36 -9.15 -7.14
C PHE A 71 10.88 -9.42 -6.83
N SER A 72 9.97 -8.85 -7.61
CA SER A 72 8.53 -9.01 -7.37
C SER A 72 8.08 -10.46 -7.57
N LEU A 73 8.51 -11.10 -8.65
CA LEU A 73 8.17 -12.49 -8.97
C LEU A 73 8.80 -13.48 -7.97
N TYR A 74 10.04 -13.25 -7.54
CA TYR A 74 10.70 -14.09 -6.55
C TYR A 74 9.88 -14.22 -5.26
N TYR A 75 9.49 -13.08 -4.67
CA TYR A 75 8.70 -13.09 -3.44
C TYR A 75 7.26 -13.57 -3.67
N TYR A 76 6.68 -13.28 -4.83
CA TYR A 76 5.37 -13.81 -5.21
C TYR A 76 5.37 -15.34 -5.28
N HIS A 77 6.34 -15.93 -5.94
CA HIS A 77 6.47 -17.40 -6.04
C HIS A 77 6.78 -18.04 -4.68
N LYS A 78 7.46 -17.33 -3.78
CA LYS A 78 7.69 -17.75 -2.39
C LYS A 78 6.45 -17.57 -1.49
N LYS A 79 5.31 -17.12 -2.04
CA LYS A 79 4.08 -16.88 -1.28
C LYS A 79 4.27 -15.89 -0.12
N ALA A 80 5.13 -14.89 -0.33
CA ALA A 80 5.30 -13.82 0.63
C ALA A 80 3.98 -13.05 0.81
N ALA A 81 3.78 -12.47 1.98
CA ALA A 81 2.75 -11.45 2.19
C ALA A 81 3.27 -10.08 1.72
N PHE A 82 2.41 -9.26 1.12
CA PHE A 82 2.79 -7.95 0.60
C PHE A 82 2.02 -6.85 1.33
N LEU A 83 2.74 -5.90 1.91
CA LEU A 83 2.18 -4.69 2.50
C LEU A 83 2.65 -3.48 1.67
N SER A 84 1.72 -2.72 1.12
CA SER A 84 2.03 -1.46 0.45
C SER A 84 1.55 -0.28 1.29
N LEU A 85 2.48 0.53 1.75
CA LEU A 85 2.19 1.80 2.41
C LEU A 85 2.10 2.89 1.35
N ILE A 86 0.99 3.61 1.32
CA ILE A 86 0.73 4.68 0.35
C ILE A 86 0.72 6.01 1.09
N SER A 87 1.48 6.95 0.56
CA SER A 87 1.45 8.36 0.93
C SER A 87 1.05 9.14 -0.31
N ALA A 88 -0.03 9.91 -0.23
CA ALA A 88 -0.54 10.64 -1.39
C ALA A 88 0.24 11.94 -1.60
N ASN A 89 0.76 12.12 -2.80
CA ASN A 89 1.24 13.39 -3.32
C ASN A 89 0.59 13.62 -4.69
N PRO A 90 -0.57 14.29 -4.77
CA PRO A 90 -1.30 14.45 -6.02
C PRO A 90 -0.56 15.32 -7.04
N TYR A 91 0.40 16.11 -6.60
CA TYR A 91 1.18 17.00 -7.47
C TYR A 91 2.51 16.41 -7.94
N LEU A 92 2.81 15.15 -7.56
CA LEU A 92 4.08 14.51 -7.86
C LEU A 92 4.43 14.55 -9.36
N MET A 93 3.43 14.38 -10.20
CA MET A 93 3.59 14.31 -11.66
C MET A 93 3.21 15.59 -12.40
N ASP A 94 2.95 16.70 -11.68
CA ASP A 94 2.60 17.96 -12.31
C ASP A 94 3.74 18.49 -13.19
N GLY A 95 3.43 18.78 -14.47
CA GLY A 95 4.40 19.23 -15.44
C GLY A 95 5.33 18.16 -16.02
N ILE A 96 5.18 16.89 -15.62
CA ILE A 96 5.93 15.78 -16.19
C ILE A 96 5.36 15.38 -17.55
N ASP A 97 6.25 15.02 -18.49
CA ASP A 97 5.87 14.46 -19.80
C ASP A 97 5.02 13.20 -19.62
N THR A 98 3.77 13.28 -20.06
CA THR A 98 2.80 12.20 -19.95
C THR A 98 3.22 10.95 -20.74
N HIS A 99 4.02 11.08 -21.82
CA HIS A 99 4.52 9.92 -22.56
C HIS A 99 5.42 9.04 -21.68
N LYS A 100 6.27 9.64 -20.85
CA LYS A 100 7.12 8.91 -19.90
C LYS A 100 6.26 8.17 -18.87
N ILE A 101 5.20 8.83 -18.34
CA ILE A 101 4.30 8.23 -17.36
C ILE A 101 3.59 7.00 -17.96
N PHE A 102 3.01 7.16 -19.17
CA PHE A 102 2.33 6.05 -19.85
C PHE A 102 3.28 4.91 -20.22
N ALA A 103 4.48 5.23 -20.72
CA ALA A 103 5.49 4.22 -21.05
C ALA A 103 5.87 3.39 -19.82
N GLN A 104 6.16 4.05 -18.69
CA GLN A 104 6.48 3.38 -17.43
C GLN A 104 5.34 2.48 -16.95
N GLN A 105 4.11 2.97 -16.98
CA GLN A 105 2.95 2.20 -16.53
C GLN A 105 2.70 0.98 -17.42
N LYS A 106 2.82 1.15 -18.75
CA LYS A 106 2.70 0.05 -19.70
C LYS A 106 3.78 -1.01 -19.46
N ALA A 107 5.04 -0.58 -19.38
CA ALA A 107 6.18 -1.48 -19.14
C ALA A 107 6.03 -2.26 -17.80
N GLN A 108 5.58 -1.59 -16.74
CA GLN A 108 5.32 -2.26 -15.45
C GLN A 108 4.18 -3.29 -15.56
N ASN A 109 3.06 -2.92 -16.17
CA ASN A 109 1.91 -3.81 -16.32
C ASN A 109 2.25 -5.05 -17.16
N GLU A 110 3.03 -4.90 -18.22
CA GLU A 110 3.48 -6.01 -19.07
C GLU A 110 4.47 -6.91 -18.30
N ALA A 111 5.51 -6.35 -17.71
CA ALA A 111 6.57 -7.11 -17.04
C ALA A 111 6.08 -7.80 -15.76
N LEU A 112 5.13 -7.19 -15.03
CA LEU A 112 4.60 -7.70 -13.77
C LEU A 112 3.22 -8.35 -13.91
N LYS A 113 2.78 -8.67 -15.12
CA LYS A 113 1.43 -9.20 -15.37
C LYS A 113 1.10 -10.41 -14.50
N GLU A 114 2.00 -11.39 -14.39
CA GLU A 114 1.81 -12.57 -13.56
C GLU A 114 1.62 -12.21 -12.08
N TYR A 115 2.46 -11.29 -11.57
CA TYR A 115 2.38 -10.79 -10.20
C TYR A 115 1.05 -10.08 -9.96
N ILE A 116 0.66 -9.16 -10.85
CA ILE A 116 -0.57 -8.36 -10.73
C ILE A 116 -1.81 -9.27 -10.78
N ASP A 117 -1.89 -10.16 -11.76
CA ASP A 117 -3.00 -11.11 -11.90
C ASP A 117 -3.11 -12.04 -10.68
N GLY A 118 -1.97 -12.46 -10.16
CA GLY A 118 -1.92 -13.27 -8.94
C GLY A 118 -2.41 -12.53 -7.69
N MET A 119 -2.04 -11.26 -7.55
CA MET A 119 -2.50 -10.41 -6.45
C MET A 119 -4.00 -10.17 -6.54
N MET A 120 -4.52 -9.83 -7.72
CA MET A 120 -5.95 -9.61 -7.96
C MET A 120 -6.77 -10.87 -7.74
N ALA A 121 -6.24 -12.04 -8.08
CA ALA A 121 -6.86 -13.33 -7.81
C ALA A 121 -6.67 -13.82 -6.36
N SER A 122 -6.11 -13.02 -5.47
CA SER A 122 -5.81 -13.36 -4.07
C SER A 122 -5.01 -14.65 -3.90
N LYS A 123 -4.10 -14.94 -4.85
CA LYS A 123 -3.20 -16.12 -4.78
C LYS A 123 -2.10 -15.97 -3.73
N THR A 124 -1.89 -14.77 -3.22
CA THR A 124 -1.07 -14.47 -2.05
C THR A 124 -1.74 -13.37 -1.23
N THR A 125 -1.27 -13.17 0.00
CA THR A 125 -1.84 -12.19 0.92
C THR A 125 -1.28 -10.81 0.62
N TRP A 126 -2.14 -9.82 0.52
CA TRP A 126 -1.71 -8.44 0.33
C TRP A 126 -2.61 -7.46 1.06
N LEU A 127 -2.05 -6.30 1.41
CA LEU A 127 -2.74 -5.20 2.06
C LEU A 127 -2.15 -3.87 1.57
N VAL A 128 -3.03 -2.90 1.36
CA VAL A 128 -2.66 -1.50 1.16
C VAL A 128 -3.10 -0.72 2.38
N ALA A 129 -2.22 0.10 2.92
CA ALA A 129 -2.51 0.99 4.04
C ALA A 129 -1.96 2.39 3.76
N ALA A 130 -2.63 3.40 4.28
CA ALA A 130 -2.18 4.78 4.15
C ALA A 130 -1.18 5.12 5.25
N VAL A 131 -0.22 5.99 4.91
CA VAL A 131 0.66 6.70 5.85
C VAL A 131 0.67 8.17 5.48
N PRO A 132 0.76 9.11 6.43
CA PRO A 132 0.79 10.52 6.10
C PRO A 132 2.11 10.92 5.40
N SER A 133 2.02 11.99 4.62
CA SER A 133 3.17 12.79 4.21
C SER A 133 2.91 14.25 4.57
N ALA A 134 3.98 15.05 4.67
CA ALA A 134 3.86 16.49 4.92
C ALA A 134 3.00 17.18 3.83
N VAL A 135 3.21 16.83 2.57
CA VAL A 135 2.44 17.38 1.44
C VAL A 135 0.96 17.06 1.57
N TRP A 136 0.62 15.79 1.80
CA TRP A 136 -0.78 15.38 1.95
C TRP A 136 -1.43 16.00 3.18
N ALA A 137 -0.72 16.06 4.31
CA ALA A 137 -1.20 16.66 5.54
C ALA A 137 -1.53 18.15 5.34
N LYS A 138 -0.63 18.91 4.72
CA LYS A 138 -0.85 20.34 4.43
C LYS A 138 -1.97 20.59 3.43
N LEU A 139 -2.24 19.67 2.51
CA LEU A 139 -3.39 19.75 1.61
C LEU A 139 -4.73 19.65 2.34
N LEU A 140 -4.82 18.76 3.32
CA LEU A 140 -6.05 18.54 4.08
C LEU A 140 -6.22 19.54 5.23
N TYR A 141 -5.12 20.01 5.79
CA TYR A 141 -5.09 20.90 6.95
C TYR A 141 -4.21 22.13 6.66
N PRO A 142 -4.61 23.01 5.70
CA PRO A 142 -3.78 24.15 5.25
C PRO A 142 -3.51 25.16 6.37
N ASP A 143 -4.43 25.30 7.31
CA ASP A 143 -4.36 26.30 8.39
C ASP A 143 -3.50 25.85 9.59
N LEU A 144 -3.17 24.56 9.71
CA LEU A 144 -2.31 24.02 10.75
C LEU A 144 -0.83 24.16 10.35
N ASP A 145 0.06 24.26 11.33
CA ASP A 145 1.49 24.05 11.06
C ASP A 145 1.76 22.62 10.59
N GLU A 146 2.95 22.38 10.04
CA GLU A 146 3.28 21.10 9.42
C GLU A 146 3.17 19.93 10.38
N ALA A 147 3.68 20.07 11.61
CA ALA A 147 3.64 19.02 12.61
C ALA A 147 2.20 18.72 13.06
N ALA A 148 1.42 19.76 13.34
CA ALA A 148 0.02 19.60 13.71
C ALA A 148 -0.84 19.01 12.58
N ALA A 149 -0.59 19.41 11.34
CA ALA A 149 -1.25 18.84 10.16
C ALA A 149 -0.92 17.34 10.00
N TYR A 150 0.35 16.96 10.18
CA TYR A 150 0.80 15.57 10.10
C TYR A 150 0.14 14.70 11.16
N GLU A 151 0.10 15.15 12.40
CA GLU A 151 -0.57 14.45 13.50
C GLU A 151 -2.10 14.35 13.29
N ALA A 152 -2.74 15.41 12.79
CA ALA A 152 -4.16 15.39 12.44
C ALA A 152 -4.46 14.35 11.36
N LEU A 153 -3.61 14.26 10.35
CA LEU A 153 -3.75 13.26 9.30
C LEU A 153 -3.53 11.83 9.82
N TRP A 154 -2.53 11.60 10.69
CA TRP A 154 -2.35 10.31 11.36
C TRP A 154 -3.61 9.89 12.11
N LYS A 155 -4.15 10.78 12.91
CA LYS A 155 -5.38 10.52 13.69
C LYS A 155 -6.53 10.13 12.75
N GLN A 156 -6.71 10.83 11.64
CA GLN A 156 -7.76 10.53 10.67
C GLN A 156 -7.55 9.18 9.99
N ILE A 157 -6.31 8.83 9.63
CA ILE A 157 -5.96 7.53 9.03
C ILE A 157 -6.28 6.41 10.02
N LEU A 158 -5.86 6.55 11.29
CA LEU A 158 -6.13 5.55 12.32
C LEU A 158 -7.64 5.38 12.57
N GLN A 159 -8.39 6.47 12.65
CA GLN A 159 -9.85 6.44 12.81
C GLN A 159 -10.52 5.75 11.62
N SER A 160 -10.15 6.11 10.40
CA SER A 160 -10.72 5.54 9.17
C SER A 160 -10.44 4.04 9.05
N SER A 161 -9.28 3.61 9.55
CA SER A 161 -8.87 2.19 9.58
C SER A 161 -9.30 1.45 10.85
N ARG A 162 -10.07 2.08 11.76
CA ARG A 162 -10.48 1.53 13.07
C ARG A 162 -9.29 1.03 13.90
N ALA A 163 -8.21 1.80 13.88
CA ALA A 163 -6.98 1.47 14.60
C ALA A 163 -6.65 2.47 15.72
N ASP A 164 -7.59 3.38 16.03
CA ASP A 164 -7.47 4.41 17.08
C ASP A 164 -8.07 3.98 18.43
N GLY A 165 -8.78 2.85 18.47
CA GLY A 165 -9.35 2.29 19.68
C GLY A 165 -8.34 1.58 20.59
N ALA A 166 -8.73 1.30 21.83
CA ALA A 166 -7.90 0.55 22.78
C ALA A 166 -7.63 -0.91 22.35
N ASP A 167 -8.56 -1.50 21.58
CA ASP A 167 -8.45 -2.85 21.04
C ASP A 167 -8.94 -2.88 19.58
N ALA A 168 -8.07 -2.47 18.65
CA ALA A 168 -8.35 -2.46 17.23
C ALA A 168 -8.72 -3.84 16.66
N LEU A 169 -8.29 -4.94 17.30
CA LEU A 169 -8.64 -6.29 16.85
C LEU A 169 -10.10 -6.61 17.19
N ALA A 170 -10.56 -6.26 18.39
CA ALA A 170 -11.95 -6.40 18.78
C ALA A 170 -12.88 -5.51 17.96
N ASP A 171 -12.48 -4.27 17.69
CA ASP A 171 -13.22 -3.33 16.85
C ASP A 171 -13.40 -3.87 15.41
N TRP A 172 -12.35 -4.47 14.85
CA TRP A 172 -12.43 -5.14 13.55
C TRP A 172 -13.31 -6.38 13.57
N ASP A 173 -13.28 -7.20 14.64
CA ASP A 173 -14.14 -8.37 14.77
C ASP A 173 -15.63 -7.97 14.82
N ALA A 174 -15.95 -6.94 15.59
CA ALA A 174 -17.29 -6.39 15.65
C ALA A 174 -17.74 -5.89 14.26
N HIS A 175 -16.89 -5.11 13.58
CA HIS A 175 -17.18 -4.58 12.24
C HIS A 175 -17.40 -5.70 11.20
N LEU A 176 -16.54 -6.71 11.17
CA LEU A 176 -16.70 -7.85 10.27
C LEU A 176 -17.97 -8.65 10.58
N GLY A 177 -18.36 -8.75 11.85
CA GLY A 177 -19.63 -9.32 12.29
C GLY A 177 -20.83 -8.58 11.67
N GLU A 178 -20.83 -7.25 11.73
CA GLU A 178 -21.89 -6.42 11.13
C GLU A 178 -21.90 -6.53 9.61
N LEU A 179 -20.77 -6.51 8.94
CA LEU A 179 -20.70 -6.72 7.49
C LEU A 179 -21.24 -8.09 7.09
N LYS A 180 -20.96 -9.13 7.86
CA LYS A 180 -21.50 -10.47 7.62
C LYS A 180 -23.02 -10.50 7.72
N LYS A 181 -23.61 -9.85 8.74
CA LYS A 181 -25.07 -9.73 8.89
C LYS A 181 -25.69 -9.03 7.68
N ARG A 182 -25.12 -7.88 7.28
CA ARG A 182 -25.61 -7.12 6.11
C ARG A 182 -25.51 -7.93 4.81
N ARG A 183 -24.38 -8.61 4.60
CA ARG A 183 -24.21 -9.49 3.43
C ARG A 183 -25.26 -10.60 3.41
N THR A 184 -25.48 -11.27 4.53
CA THR A 184 -26.48 -12.34 4.63
C THR A 184 -27.88 -11.80 4.32
N TRP A 185 -28.24 -10.66 4.87
CA TRP A 185 -29.52 -10.01 4.57
C TRP A 185 -29.65 -9.66 3.08
N MET A 186 -28.66 -8.99 2.49
CA MET A 186 -28.69 -8.63 1.05
C MET A 186 -28.80 -9.84 0.15
N THR A 187 -28.04 -10.90 0.43
CA THR A 187 -28.11 -12.15 -0.34
C THR A 187 -29.50 -12.80 -0.26
N GLY A 188 -30.13 -12.73 0.91
CA GLY A 188 -31.48 -13.27 1.12
C GLY A 188 -32.60 -12.49 0.41
N GLN A 189 -32.35 -11.25 -0.02
CA GLN A 189 -33.34 -10.45 -0.77
C GLN A 189 -33.43 -10.84 -2.25
N HIS A 190 -32.45 -11.57 -2.79
CA HIS A 190 -32.40 -11.99 -4.20
C HIS A 190 -32.57 -10.83 -5.20
N PHE A 191 -31.94 -9.66 -4.91
CA PHE A 191 -32.00 -8.51 -5.81
C PHE A 191 -31.51 -8.89 -7.21
N THR A 192 -32.21 -8.45 -8.24
CA THR A 192 -31.82 -8.63 -9.65
C THR A 192 -30.97 -7.47 -10.17
N SER A 193 -31.10 -6.30 -9.54
CA SER A 193 -30.30 -5.11 -9.84
C SER A 193 -30.22 -4.20 -8.62
N LEU A 194 -29.18 -3.39 -8.57
CA LEU A 194 -28.99 -2.30 -7.60
C LEU A 194 -28.84 -0.99 -8.38
N HIS A 195 -29.58 0.04 -7.96
CA HIS A 195 -29.55 1.37 -8.54
C HIS A 195 -29.12 2.40 -7.50
#